data_df1ca1102478fb2ba000048af3f785e9
#
_entry.id   df1ca1102478fb2ba000048af3f785e9
#
_cell.length_a   1.000
_cell.length_b   1.000
_cell.length_c   1.000
_cell.angle_alpha   90.00
_cell.angle_beta   90.00
_cell.angle_gamma   90.00
#
_symmetry.space_group_name_H-M   'P 1'
#
loop_
_entity.id
_entity.type
_entity.pdbx_description
1 polymer ?
#
loop_
_entity_poly.entity_id
_entity_poly.type
_entity_poly.pdbx_seq_one_letter_code
_entity_poly.pdbx_strand_id
1 'polypeptide(L)'
;MFARYQTFDYPYASKIKPALMNVISEYYNGNPVRGGGKRTNQDLHKKGIKEVDKLLLWIKNLMPDAASEFAGGMNRNLYPGIGGVGGFDCHSLKIDTCWGIRYGKGDSVMKHNHFPYPLAFCYYVNASEESSPFILEGERIVTVEGRLILFLGHQFHWVSPSNNDGRCAIIGNIQYVS
;
A
#
# COMPACT_ATOMS: atom_id res chain seq x y z
N MET A 1 -16.42 -4.38 12.17
CA MET A 1 -15.61 -3.13 12.06
C MET A 1 -15.63 -2.79 10.58
N PHE A 2 -15.96 -1.57 10.21
CA PHE A 2 -15.98 -1.19 8.80
C PHE A 2 -14.54 -0.96 8.33
N ALA A 3 -14.22 -1.44 7.14
CA ALA A 3 -12.95 -1.15 6.50
C ALA A 3 -12.81 0.37 6.30
N ARG A 4 -11.67 0.92 6.72
CA ARG A 4 -11.36 2.33 6.48
C ARG A 4 -10.18 2.39 5.54
N TYR A 5 -10.43 2.87 4.34
CA TYR A 5 -9.42 3.04 3.32
C TYR A 5 -9.78 4.21 2.42
N GLN A 6 -8.79 4.69 1.72
CA GLN A 6 -8.94 5.70 0.68
C GLN A 6 -8.29 5.18 -0.59
N THR A 7 -8.82 5.58 -1.74
CA THR A 7 -8.28 5.22 -3.05
C THR A 7 -7.93 6.47 -3.85
N PHE A 8 -6.79 6.41 -4.55
CA PHE A 8 -6.31 7.47 -5.42
C PHE A 8 -5.78 6.85 -6.71
N ASP A 9 -6.08 7.45 -7.85
CA ASP A 9 -5.58 6.98 -9.13
C ASP A 9 -4.37 7.84 -9.56
N TYR A 10 -3.24 7.18 -9.84
CA TYR A 10 -2.01 7.87 -10.24
C TYR A 10 -2.12 8.34 -11.69
N PRO A 11 -2.01 9.65 -11.97
CA PRO A 11 -2.30 10.21 -13.30
C PRO A 11 -1.33 9.77 -14.40
N TYR A 12 -0.16 9.25 -14.02
CA TYR A 12 0.87 8.80 -14.96
C TYR A 12 1.14 7.29 -14.89
N ALA A 13 0.16 6.50 -14.46
CA ALA A 13 0.28 5.06 -14.24
C ALA A 13 0.85 4.33 -15.45
N SER A 14 0.29 4.54 -16.62
CA SER A 14 0.73 3.90 -17.87
C SER A 14 2.18 4.23 -18.25
N LYS A 15 2.67 5.42 -17.91
CA LYS A 15 4.04 5.85 -18.22
C LYS A 15 5.09 5.16 -17.35
N ILE A 16 4.78 4.90 -16.09
CA ILE A 16 5.74 4.31 -15.13
C ILE A 16 5.61 2.81 -15.00
N LYS A 17 4.48 2.23 -15.44
CA LYS A 17 4.19 0.79 -15.32
C LYS A 17 5.32 -0.11 -15.84
N PRO A 18 5.85 0.04 -17.08
CA PRO A 18 6.89 -0.86 -17.59
C PRO A 18 8.13 -0.86 -16.70
N ALA A 19 8.56 0.33 -16.27
CA ALA A 19 9.73 0.47 -15.41
C ALA A 19 9.51 -0.17 -14.03
N LEU A 20 8.35 0.05 -13.40
CA LEU A 20 8.03 -0.55 -12.11
C LEU A 20 7.94 -2.07 -12.18
N MET A 21 7.38 -2.63 -13.24
CA MET A 21 7.35 -4.09 -13.45
C MET A 21 8.75 -4.68 -13.58
N ASN A 22 9.64 -3.99 -14.32
CA ASN A 22 11.04 -4.40 -14.45
C ASN A 22 11.77 -4.36 -13.11
N VAL A 23 11.60 -3.29 -12.35
CA VAL A 23 12.19 -3.14 -11.01
C VAL A 23 11.79 -4.30 -10.08
N ILE A 24 10.51 -4.68 -10.06
CA ILE A 24 10.05 -5.78 -9.20
C ILE A 24 10.66 -7.11 -9.63
N SER A 25 10.87 -7.30 -10.94
CA SER A 25 11.52 -8.51 -11.45
C SER A 25 13.03 -8.54 -11.19
N GLU A 26 13.69 -7.40 -11.37
CA GLU A 26 15.15 -7.25 -11.22
C GLU A 26 15.59 -7.36 -9.76
N TYR A 27 14.83 -6.75 -8.84
CA TYR A 27 15.15 -6.73 -7.41
C TYR A 27 14.48 -7.87 -6.62
N TYR A 28 14.03 -8.92 -7.30
CA TYR A 28 13.51 -10.11 -6.62
C TYR A 28 14.56 -10.72 -5.70
N ASN A 29 14.22 -10.89 -4.42
CA ASN A 29 15.15 -11.32 -3.38
C ASN A 29 15.28 -12.85 -3.22
N GLY A 30 14.65 -13.64 -4.08
CA GLY A 30 14.64 -15.11 -4.00
C GLY A 30 13.65 -15.69 -2.99
N ASN A 31 13.04 -14.87 -2.14
CA ASN A 31 12.12 -15.33 -1.10
C ASN A 31 10.67 -15.00 -1.47
N PRO A 32 9.81 -15.99 -1.69
CA PRO A 32 8.38 -15.74 -1.89
C PRO A 32 7.73 -15.21 -0.60
N VAL A 33 6.64 -14.47 -0.75
CA VAL A 33 5.74 -14.20 0.37
C VAL A 33 5.00 -15.49 0.76
N ARG A 34 4.46 -15.55 1.97
CA ARG A 34 3.53 -16.62 2.33
C ARG A 34 2.34 -16.60 1.39
N GLY A 35 2.21 -17.65 0.57
CA GLY A 35 1.21 -17.77 -0.48
C GLY A 35 1.78 -17.71 -1.91
N GLY A 36 3.10 -17.55 -2.10
CA GLY A 36 3.81 -17.80 -3.36
C GLY A 36 4.33 -16.57 -4.09
N GLY A 37 3.74 -15.39 -3.92
CA GLY A 37 4.14 -14.19 -4.68
C GLY A 37 5.61 -13.83 -4.56
N LYS A 38 6.24 -13.44 -5.67
CA LYS A 38 7.65 -13.00 -5.72
C LYS A 38 7.76 -11.57 -5.21
N ARG A 39 8.70 -11.29 -4.31
CA ARG A 39 8.88 -9.94 -3.74
C ARG A 39 10.32 -9.44 -3.80
N THR A 40 10.47 -8.13 -3.77
CA THR A 40 11.76 -7.45 -3.51
C THR A 40 12.04 -7.39 -2.01
N ASN A 41 13.23 -6.91 -1.63
CA ASN A 41 13.47 -6.47 -0.27
C ASN A 41 12.58 -5.25 0.09
N GLN A 42 12.48 -4.97 1.39
CA GLN A 42 11.64 -3.88 1.91
C GLN A 42 12.31 -2.50 1.88
N ASP A 43 13.37 -2.36 1.15
CA ASP A 43 14.19 -1.14 1.03
C ASP A 43 14.09 -0.46 -0.35
N LEU A 44 13.06 -0.79 -1.14
CA LEU A 44 12.90 -0.29 -2.51
C LEU A 44 12.91 1.26 -2.59
N HIS A 45 12.38 1.92 -1.54
CA HIS A 45 12.39 3.39 -1.39
C HIS A 45 13.79 4.00 -1.18
N LYS A 46 14.82 3.18 -0.94
CA LYS A 46 16.22 3.61 -0.73
C LYS A 46 17.12 3.34 -1.93
N LYS A 47 16.57 2.80 -3.01
CA LYS A 47 17.36 2.38 -4.18
C LYS A 47 17.66 3.51 -5.17
N GLY A 48 17.04 4.69 -5.03
CA GLY A 48 17.23 5.81 -5.95
C GLY A 48 16.70 5.53 -7.36
N ILE A 49 15.66 4.71 -7.47
CA ILE A 49 15.06 4.34 -8.74
C ILE A 49 14.04 5.41 -9.12
N LYS A 50 14.31 6.14 -10.18
CA LYS A 50 13.57 7.34 -10.59
C LYS A 50 12.05 7.17 -10.63
N GLU A 51 11.54 6.07 -11.16
CA GLU A 51 10.11 5.83 -11.29
C GLU A 51 9.47 5.43 -9.94
N VAL A 52 10.22 4.73 -9.10
CA VAL A 52 9.81 4.45 -7.71
C VAL A 52 9.77 5.77 -6.93
N ASP A 53 10.80 6.59 -7.02
CA ASP A 53 10.89 7.87 -6.31
C ASP A 53 9.75 8.82 -6.71
N LYS A 54 9.39 8.87 -8.00
CA LYS A 54 8.24 9.65 -8.49
C LYS A 54 6.91 9.17 -7.90
N LEU A 55 6.69 7.85 -7.88
CA LEU A 55 5.49 7.26 -7.27
C LEU A 55 5.43 7.57 -5.78
N LEU A 56 6.53 7.36 -5.07
CA LEU A 56 6.59 7.58 -3.63
C LEU A 56 6.46 9.06 -3.26
N LEU A 57 6.98 9.97 -4.07
CA LEU A 57 6.77 11.42 -3.90
C LEU A 57 5.29 11.79 -4.02
N TRP A 58 4.59 11.24 -5.02
CA TRP A 58 3.16 11.44 -5.17
C TRP A 58 2.38 10.90 -3.97
N ILE A 59 2.70 9.69 -3.50
CA ILE A 59 2.08 9.10 -2.30
C ILE A 59 2.35 10.01 -1.07
N LYS A 60 3.58 10.48 -0.90
CA LYS A 60 3.93 11.39 0.22
C LYS A 60 3.10 12.66 0.21
N ASN A 61 2.81 13.22 -0.96
CA ASN A 61 1.98 14.43 -1.07
C ASN A 61 0.51 14.19 -0.72
N LEU A 62 0.02 12.96 -0.84
CA LEU A 62 -1.35 12.59 -0.43
C LEU A 62 -1.49 12.31 1.08
N MET A 63 -0.40 11.91 1.73
CA MET A 63 -0.44 11.42 3.12
C MET A 63 -1.03 12.41 4.13
N PRO A 64 -0.74 13.73 4.11
CA PRO A 64 -1.30 14.66 5.08
C PRO A 64 -2.82 14.71 5.06
N ASP A 65 -3.42 14.85 3.89
CA ASP A 65 -4.87 14.93 3.73
C ASP A 65 -5.54 13.60 4.10
N ALA A 66 -4.97 12.49 3.60
CA ALA A 66 -5.47 11.16 3.90
C ALA A 66 -5.40 10.83 5.41
N ALA A 67 -4.31 11.17 6.06
CA ALA A 67 -4.15 10.99 7.51
C ALA A 67 -5.15 11.84 8.31
N SER A 68 -5.37 13.08 7.87
CA SER A 68 -6.36 13.98 8.47
C SER A 68 -7.79 13.40 8.39
N GLU A 69 -8.17 12.79 7.28
CA GLU A 69 -9.46 12.13 7.14
C GLU A 69 -9.59 10.90 8.05
N PHE A 70 -8.56 10.07 8.15
CA PHE A 70 -8.55 8.95 9.08
C PHE A 70 -8.68 9.43 10.53
N ALA A 71 -7.99 10.50 10.92
CA ALA A 71 -8.08 11.11 12.24
C ALA A 71 -9.46 11.74 12.51
N GLY A 72 -10.05 12.41 11.53
CA GLY A 72 -11.39 13.03 11.62
C GLY A 72 -12.52 12.01 11.78
N GLY A 73 -12.31 10.81 11.31
CA GLY A 73 -13.20 9.68 11.53
C GLY A 73 -13.03 8.99 12.90
N MET A 74 -11.97 9.25 13.62
CA MET A 74 -11.87 8.95 15.04
C MET A 74 -12.57 10.08 15.80
N ASN A 75 -13.69 9.75 16.41
CA ASN A 75 -14.61 10.68 17.08
C ASN A 75 -13.85 11.74 17.89
N ARG A 76 -13.78 12.98 17.39
CA ARG A 76 -13.13 14.13 18.04
C ARG A 76 -13.62 14.36 19.47
N ASN A 77 -14.82 13.84 19.81
CA ASN A 77 -15.44 13.96 21.12
C ASN A 77 -14.92 12.95 22.15
N LEU A 78 -14.21 11.89 21.74
CA LEU A 78 -13.67 10.89 22.67
C LEU A 78 -12.33 11.27 23.28
N TYR A 79 -11.63 12.26 22.72
CA TYR A 79 -10.33 12.74 23.23
C TYR A 79 -10.25 14.27 23.25
N PRO A 80 -11.11 14.96 24.03
CA PRO A 80 -10.97 16.40 24.22
C PRO A 80 -9.75 16.65 25.12
N GLY A 81 -8.64 17.05 24.57
CA GLY A 81 -7.47 17.41 25.38
C GLY A 81 -6.13 16.96 24.87
N ILE A 82 -6.08 16.11 23.86
CA ILE A 82 -4.86 15.88 23.09
C ILE A 82 -4.84 16.95 22.01
N GLY A 83 -4.03 17.97 22.23
CA GLY A 83 -3.97 19.21 21.45
C GLY A 83 -4.07 18.98 19.96
N GLY A 84 -5.03 19.60 19.33
CA GLY A 84 -5.28 19.58 17.90
C GLY A 84 -5.32 18.16 17.34
N VAL A 85 -6.48 17.69 16.94
CA VAL A 85 -6.66 16.48 16.13
C VAL A 85 -5.87 15.26 16.66
N GLY A 86 -6.13 14.86 17.88
CA GLY A 86 -5.73 13.54 18.42
C GLY A 86 -4.25 13.16 18.26
N GLY A 87 -3.32 14.08 18.37
CA GLY A 87 -1.89 13.80 18.26
C GLY A 87 -1.41 13.33 16.90
N PHE A 88 -2.23 13.36 15.88
CA PHE A 88 -1.84 13.02 14.50
C PHE A 88 -1.23 14.25 13.84
N ASP A 89 0.09 14.40 13.95
CA ASP A 89 0.81 15.32 13.06
C ASP A 89 0.99 14.65 11.70
N CYS A 90 0.03 14.92 10.80
CA CYS A 90 0.04 14.40 9.45
C CYS A 90 1.24 14.90 8.61
N HIS A 91 1.96 15.91 9.07
CA HIS A 91 3.17 16.41 8.40
C HIS A 91 4.43 15.63 8.79
N SER A 92 4.38 14.87 9.86
CA SER A 92 5.49 14.08 10.36
C SER A 92 5.45 12.61 9.91
N LEU A 93 4.85 12.31 8.76
CA LEU A 93 4.78 10.97 8.20
C LEU A 93 5.88 10.72 7.17
N LYS A 94 6.49 9.54 7.22
CA LYS A 94 7.47 9.06 6.24
C LYS A 94 7.13 7.63 5.79
N ILE A 95 7.53 7.30 4.58
CA ILE A 95 7.56 5.90 4.13
C ILE A 95 8.78 5.24 4.77
N ASP A 96 8.56 4.24 5.60
CA ASP A 96 9.61 3.56 6.36
C ASP A 96 10.11 2.30 5.67
N THR A 97 9.20 1.54 5.08
CA THR A 97 9.51 0.37 4.27
C THR A 97 8.71 0.38 2.97
N CYS A 98 9.30 -0.16 1.91
CA CYS A 98 8.64 -0.25 0.62
C CYS A 98 9.17 -1.46 -0.15
N TRP A 99 8.28 -2.25 -0.73
CA TRP A 99 8.63 -3.41 -1.55
C TRP A 99 7.67 -3.59 -2.71
N GLY A 100 8.14 -4.25 -3.75
CA GLY A 100 7.30 -4.71 -4.85
C GLY A 100 6.95 -6.19 -4.69
N ILE A 101 5.79 -6.58 -5.19
CA ILE A 101 5.34 -7.97 -5.25
C ILE A 101 4.72 -8.27 -6.61
N ARG A 102 5.01 -9.46 -7.15
CA ARG A 102 4.42 -10.00 -8.36
C ARG A 102 3.80 -11.35 -8.05
N TYR A 103 2.58 -11.55 -8.52
CA TYR A 103 1.81 -12.77 -8.35
C TYR A 103 1.73 -13.55 -9.65
N GLY A 104 1.94 -14.85 -9.56
CA GLY A 104 1.53 -15.82 -10.56
C GLY A 104 0.13 -16.37 -10.25
N LYS A 105 -0.41 -17.15 -11.18
CA LYS A 105 -1.67 -17.85 -10.99
C LYS A 105 -1.60 -18.77 -9.75
N GLY A 106 -2.58 -18.68 -8.88
CA GLY A 106 -2.64 -19.42 -7.63
C GLY A 106 -1.92 -18.76 -6.44
N ASP A 107 -1.05 -17.79 -6.68
CA ASP A 107 -0.39 -17.05 -5.60
C ASP A 107 -1.40 -16.23 -4.79
N SER A 108 -1.15 -16.14 -3.50
CA SER A 108 -2.02 -15.46 -2.53
C SER A 108 -1.18 -14.72 -1.49
N VAL A 109 -1.84 -13.97 -0.63
CA VAL A 109 -1.24 -13.45 0.61
C VAL A 109 -2.14 -13.80 1.78
N MET A 110 -1.56 -14.44 2.78
CA MET A 110 -2.28 -14.83 3.99
C MET A 110 -2.74 -13.59 4.77
N LYS A 111 -3.82 -13.75 5.52
CA LYS A 111 -4.36 -12.72 6.40
C LYS A 111 -3.31 -12.23 7.39
N HIS A 112 -3.04 -10.92 7.37
CA HIS A 112 -2.07 -10.24 8.23
C HIS A 112 -2.43 -8.76 8.38
N ASN A 113 -1.67 -8.05 9.19
CA ASN A 113 -1.72 -6.58 9.30
C ASN A 113 -0.29 -6.01 9.33
N HIS A 114 -0.18 -4.70 9.40
CA HIS A 114 1.09 -3.97 9.42
C HIS A 114 1.38 -3.31 10.79
N PHE A 115 0.73 -3.76 11.88
CA PHE A 115 1.06 -3.22 13.20
C PHE A 115 2.57 -3.33 13.50
N PRO A 116 3.23 -2.32 14.05
CA PRO A 116 2.71 -1.10 14.68
C PRO A 116 2.61 0.15 13.78
N TYR A 117 2.74 0.01 12.47
CA TYR A 117 2.65 1.16 11.57
C TYR A 117 1.25 1.79 11.61
N PRO A 118 1.14 3.15 11.68
CA PRO A 118 -0.16 3.83 11.66
C PRO A 118 -0.89 3.65 10.34
N LEU A 119 -0.19 3.70 9.22
CA LEU A 119 -0.73 3.58 7.88
C LEU A 119 0.09 2.59 7.03
N ALA A 120 -0.57 2.01 6.04
CA ALA A 120 0.06 1.23 4.99
C ALA A 120 -0.61 1.54 3.64
N PHE A 121 0.09 1.25 2.56
CA PHE A 121 -0.43 1.42 1.21
C PHE A 121 -0.16 0.22 0.31
N CYS A 122 -1.01 0.06 -0.69
CA CYS A 122 -0.85 -0.86 -1.80
C CYS A 122 -1.15 -0.14 -3.10
N TYR A 123 -0.16 0.02 -3.98
CA TYR A 123 -0.30 0.59 -5.31
C TYR A 123 -0.25 -0.51 -6.36
N TYR A 124 -1.27 -0.62 -7.20
CA TYR A 124 -1.34 -1.63 -8.25
C TYR A 124 -0.62 -1.16 -9.52
N VAL A 125 0.56 -1.74 -9.77
CA VAL A 125 1.34 -1.51 -10.99
C VAL A 125 0.69 -2.17 -12.18
N ASN A 126 0.18 -3.40 -11.98
CA ASN A 126 -0.56 -4.17 -12.98
C ASN A 126 -1.68 -4.95 -12.29
N ALA A 127 -2.91 -4.77 -12.77
CA ALA A 127 -4.08 -5.52 -12.34
C ALA A 127 -5.06 -5.58 -13.51
N SER A 128 -5.57 -6.77 -13.84
CA SER A 128 -6.69 -6.95 -14.76
C SER A 128 -8.00 -6.97 -13.97
N GLU A 129 -9.13 -6.84 -14.65
CA GLU A 129 -10.47 -6.94 -14.05
C GLU A 129 -10.70 -8.31 -13.39
N GLU A 130 -10.02 -9.36 -13.88
CA GLU A 130 -10.08 -10.71 -13.33
C GLU A 130 -9.11 -10.93 -12.16
N SER A 131 -8.30 -9.94 -11.81
CA SER A 131 -7.37 -10.05 -10.69
C SER A 131 -8.12 -10.22 -9.38
N SER A 132 -7.62 -11.09 -8.51
CA SER A 132 -8.18 -11.30 -7.18
C SER A 132 -8.26 -10.00 -6.41
N PRO A 133 -9.37 -9.73 -5.73
CA PRO A 133 -9.55 -8.51 -4.96
C PRO A 133 -8.57 -8.43 -3.78
N PHE A 134 -8.29 -7.21 -3.36
CA PHE A 134 -7.73 -6.94 -2.04
C PHE A 134 -8.85 -7.02 -1.01
N ILE A 135 -8.68 -7.84 0.02
CA ILE A 135 -9.70 -8.00 1.05
C ILE A 135 -9.20 -7.32 2.31
N LEU A 136 -9.93 -6.31 2.78
CA LEU A 136 -9.61 -5.52 3.96
C LEU A 136 -10.76 -5.65 4.98
N GLU A 137 -10.50 -6.18 6.16
CA GLU A 137 -11.50 -6.45 7.21
C GLU A 137 -12.76 -7.18 6.69
N GLY A 138 -12.59 -8.03 5.66
CA GLY A 138 -13.66 -8.76 5.01
C GLY A 138 -14.33 -8.05 3.84
N GLU A 139 -14.08 -6.77 3.62
CA GLU A 139 -14.54 -6.01 2.46
C GLU A 139 -13.67 -6.31 1.24
N ARG A 140 -14.33 -6.57 0.10
CA ARG A 140 -13.66 -6.86 -1.18
C ARG A 140 -13.44 -5.56 -1.94
N ILE A 141 -12.18 -5.16 -2.08
CA ILE A 141 -11.79 -3.97 -2.83
C ILE A 141 -11.29 -4.41 -4.21
N VAL A 142 -11.96 -3.92 -5.25
CA VAL A 142 -11.56 -4.21 -6.64
C VAL A 142 -10.19 -3.61 -6.92
N THR A 143 -9.31 -4.44 -7.47
CA THR A 143 -7.97 -4.00 -7.87
C THR A 143 -8.02 -3.34 -9.25
N VAL A 144 -7.50 -2.14 -9.35
CA VAL A 144 -7.45 -1.35 -10.59
C VAL A 144 -6.01 -0.93 -10.83
N GLU A 145 -5.54 -1.11 -12.06
CA GLU A 145 -4.21 -0.64 -12.46
C GLU A 145 -4.08 0.87 -12.25
N GLY A 146 -2.95 1.29 -11.69
CA GLY A 146 -2.69 2.71 -11.37
C GLY A 146 -3.33 3.19 -10.07
N ARG A 147 -4.08 2.34 -9.37
CA ARG A 147 -4.76 2.70 -8.12
C ARG A 147 -3.90 2.44 -6.90
N LEU A 148 -3.84 3.43 -6.03
CA LEU A 148 -3.35 3.35 -4.66
C LEU A 148 -4.53 3.05 -3.73
N ILE A 149 -4.35 2.10 -2.82
CA ILE A 149 -5.19 1.91 -1.63
C ILE A 149 -4.35 2.30 -0.43
N LEU A 150 -4.82 3.26 0.35
CA LEU A 150 -4.23 3.70 1.61
C LEU A 150 -5.17 3.28 2.75
N PHE A 151 -4.63 2.63 3.78
CA PHE A 151 -5.42 2.03 4.86
C PHE A 151 -4.66 2.06 6.19
N LEU A 152 -5.39 1.83 7.31
CA LEU A 152 -4.81 1.81 8.65
C LEU A 152 -3.98 0.55 8.86
N GLY A 153 -2.76 0.69 9.37
CA GLY A 153 -1.81 -0.42 9.48
C GLY A 153 -2.24 -1.57 10.39
N HIS A 154 -3.15 -1.34 11.34
CA HIS A 154 -3.68 -2.40 12.20
C HIS A 154 -4.80 -3.24 11.56
N GLN A 155 -5.33 -2.82 10.41
CA GLN A 155 -6.41 -3.53 9.73
C GLN A 155 -5.91 -4.83 9.10
N PHE A 156 -6.64 -5.91 9.35
CA PHE A 156 -6.34 -7.21 8.74
C PHE A 156 -6.74 -7.23 7.27
N HIS A 157 -5.83 -7.71 6.45
CA HIS A 157 -6.07 -7.84 5.02
C HIS A 157 -5.38 -9.07 4.44
N TRP A 158 -5.83 -9.47 3.26
CA TRP A 158 -5.28 -10.61 2.52
C TRP A 158 -5.61 -10.51 1.03
N VAL A 159 -5.00 -11.39 0.26
CA VAL A 159 -5.28 -11.55 -1.17
C VAL A 159 -5.64 -13.01 -1.42
N SER A 160 -6.80 -13.26 -1.96
CA SER A 160 -7.20 -14.59 -2.41
C SER A 160 -6.28 -15.11 -3.52
N PRO A 161 -6.21 -16.43 -3.75
CA PRO A 161 -5.42 -16.98 -4.84
C PRO A 161 -5.68 -16.26 -6.17
N SER A 162 -4.62 -15.87 -6.86
CA SER A 162 -4.70 -15.13 -8.12
C SER A 162 -5.29 -16.01 -9.22
N ASN A 163 -6.28 -15.49 -9.95
CA ASN A 163 -6.90 -16.21 -11.05
C ASN A 163 -6.02 -16.23 -12.32
N ASN A 164 -5.11 -15.28 -12.42
CA ASN A 164 -4.23 -15.07 -13.57
C ASN A 164 -2.81 -14.71 -13.15
N ASP A 165 -1.91 -14.70 -14.13
CA ASP A 165 -0.54 -14.24 -13.95
C ASP A 165 -0.43 -12.72 -14.09
N GLY A 166 0.62 -12.16 -13.50
CA GLY A 166 1.08 -10.80 -13.79
C GLY A 166 0.50 -9.71 -12.91
N ARG A 167 -0.36 -10.02 -11.93
CA ARG A 167 -0.71 -9.03 -10.90
C ARG A 167 0.55 -8.53 -10.21
N CYS A 168 0.68 -7.22 -10.11
CA CYS A 168 1.90 -6.59 -9.61
C CYS A 168 1.54 -5.36 -8.78
N ALA A 169 2.16 -5.23 -7.60
CA ALA A 169 1.89 -4.13 -6.70
C ALA A 169 3.16 -3.63 -6.02
N ILE A 170 3.16 -2.36 -5.61
CA ILE A 170 4.13 -1.77 -4.68
C ILE A 170 3.41 -1.49 -3.37
N ILE A 171 3.98 -2.01 -2.30
CA ILE A 171 3.45 -1.94 -0.95
C ILE A 171 4.42 -1.15 -0.08
N GLY A 172 3.92 -0.43 0.89
CA GLY A 172 4.78 0.22 1.87
C GLY A 172 4.08 0.50 3.19
N ASN A 173 4.91 0.69 4.19
CA ASN A 173 4.51 1.10 5.53
C ASN A 173 4.89 2.55 5.77
N ILE A 174 3.99 3.26 6.42
CA ILE A 174 4.13 4.67 6.75
C ILE A 174 4.24 4.78 8.27
N GLN A 175 5.20 5.56 8.73
CA GLN A 175 5.53 5.74 10.13
C GLN A 175 5.67 7.23 10.45
N TYR A 176 5.53 7.58 11.72
CA TYR A 176 5.88 8.92 12.20
C TYR A 176 7.38 9.16 12.10
N VAL A 177 7.74 10.40 11.75
CA VAL A 177 9.11 10.87 11.91
C VAL A 177 9.33 11.17 13.37
N SER A 178 10.26 10.45 13.99
CA SER A 178 10.74 10.74 15.34
C SER A 178 11.76 11.85 15.30
#